data_afc80cb3659b9b0758c57d4cb62db378
#
_entry.id   afc80cb3659b9b0758c57d4cb62db378
#
_cell.length_a   1.000
_cell.length_b   1.000
_cell.length_c   1.000
_cell.angle_alpha   90.00
_cell.angle_beta   90.00
_cell.angle_gamma   90.00
#
_symmetry.space_group_name_H-M   'P 1'
#
loop_
_entity.id
_entity.type
_entity.pdbx_description
1 polymer ?
#
loop_
_entity_poly.entity_id
_entity_poly.type
_entity_poly.pdbx_seq_one_letter_code
_entity_poly.pdbx_strand_id
1 'polypeptide(L)' 'MNIQTQYSYEKTWTDTNEKDLLRIIEEEIGDADPKGTLAYVKETVKSGKTISVGSCKFRVKS' A
#
# COMPACT_ATOMS: atom_id res chain seq x y z
N MET A 1 -8.81 -6.18 -8.41
CA MET A 1 -8.50 -6.00 -6.99
C MET A 1 -8.35 -4.53 -6.69
N ASN A 2 -9.16 -4.01 -5.78
CA ASN A 2 -9.13 -2.59 -5.44
C ASN A 2 -8.36 -2.38 -4.14
N ILE A 3 -7.17 -1.80 -4.27
CA ILE A 3 -6.34 -1.50 -3.10
C ILE A 3 -6.64 -0.09 -2.64
N GLN A 4 -6.75 0.09 -1.33
CA GLN A 4 -6.95 1.39 -0.71
C GLN A 4 -5.76 1.74 0.16
N THR A 5 -5.45 3.02 0.24
CA THR A 5 -4.34 3.57 1.02
C THR A 5 -4.88 4.55 2.06
N GLN A 6 -4.30 4.54 3.24
CA GLN A 6 -4.56 5.54 4.28
C GLN A 6 -3.25 5.95 4.91
N TYR A 7 -2.93 7.24 4.84
CA TYR A 7 -1.79 7.80 5.56
C TYR A 7 -2.14 7.95 7.04
N SER A 8 -1.12 7.98 7.88
CA SER A 8 -1.33 8.05 9.34
C SER A 8 -2.12 9.27 9.79
N TYR A 9 -2.07 10.36 9.03
CA TYR A 9 -2.80 11.59 9.33
C TYR A 9 -4.20 11.64 8.71
N GLU A 10 -4.57 10.64 7.93
CA GLU A 10 -5.87 10.60 7.26
C GLU A 10 -6.88 9.78 8.04
N LYS A 11 -8.16 10.15 7.90
CA LYS A 11 -9.25 9.41 8.53
C LYS A 11 -9.99 8.52 7.55
N THR A 12 -9.74 8.71 6.25
CA THR A 12 -10.45 7.98 5.20
C THR A 12 -9.46 7.22 4.32
N TRP A 13 -9.97 6.17 3.68
CA TRP A 13 -9.20 5.37 2.75
C TRP A 13 -9.39 5.89 1.32
N THR A 14 -8.33 5.92 0.54
CA THR A 14 -8.34 6.39 -0.84
C THR A 14 -8.05 5.23 -1.78
N ASP A 15 -8.85 5.09 -2.83
CA ASP A 15 -8.60 4.09 -3.86
C ASP A 15 -7.27 4.39 -4.55
N THR A 16 -6.44 3.36 -4.72
CA THR A 16 -5.07 3.53 -5.22
C THR A 16 -4.82 2.52 -6.34
N ASN A 17 -4.43 3.02 -7.52
CA ASN A 17 -4.05 2.12 -8.61
C ASN A 17 -2.63 1.60 -8.39
N GLU A 18 -2.24 0.60 -9.18
CA GLU A 18 -0.95 -0.06 -9.00
C GLU A 18 0.24 0.89 -9.21
N LYS A 19 0.13 1.80 -10.16
CA LYS A 19 1.18 2.77 -10.43
C LYS A 19 1.39 3.72 -9.25
N ASP A 20 0.29 4.20 -8.69
CA ASP A 20 0.36 5.09 -7.52
C ASP A 20 0.83 4.32 -6.29
N LEU A 21 0.43 3.06 -6.16
CA LEU A 21 0.87 2.22 -5.06
C LEU A 21 2.40 2.07 -5.05
N LEU A 22 2.99 1.82 -6.22
CA LEU A 22 4.45 1.74 -6.33
C LEU A 22 5.12 3.05 -5.95
N ARG A 23 4.56 4.17 -6.43
CA ARG A 23 5.10 5.50 -6.11
C ARG A 23 5.07 5.77 -4.61
N ILE A 24 3.95 5.45 -3.96
CA ILE A 24 3.81 5.64 -2.51
C ILE A 24 4.83 4.79 -1.75
N ILE A 25 5.00 3.54 -2.16
CA ILE A 25 5.98 2.65 -1.53
C ILE A 25 7.39 3.21 -1.70
N GLU A 26 7.73 3.67 -2.90
CA GLU A 26 9.05 4.27 -3.14
C GLU A 26 9.29 5.50 -2.25
N GLU A 27 8.26 6.32 -2.04
CA GLU A 27 8.37 7.49 -1.17
C GLU A 27 8.61 7.08 0.29
N GLU A 28 8.01 5.98 0.72
CA GLU A 28 8.10 5.55 2.11
C GLU A 28 9.39 4.81 2.44
N ILE A 29 9.90 4.00 1.54
CA ILE A 29 11.08 3.16 1.82
C ILE A 29 12.29 3.50 0.95
N GLY A 30 12.16 4.45 0.03
CA GLY A 30 13.27 4.84 -0.85
C GLY A 30 13.69 3.69 -1.76
N ASP A 31 15.00 3.43 -1.81
CA ASP A 31 15.57 2.43 -2.70
C ASP A 31 15.60 1.02 -2.10
N ALA A 32 14.94 0.80 -0.97
CA ALA A 32 14.93 -0.49 -0.30
C ALA A 32 13.95 -1.47 -0.96
N ASP A 33 14.22 -1.86 -2.21
CA ASP A 33 13.46 -2.83 -2.99
C ASP A 33 11.95 -2.52 -3.09
N PRO A 34 11.57 -1.37 -3.71
CA PRO A 34 10.16 -1.00 -3.79
C PRO A 34 9.32 -2.01 -4.57
N LYS A 35 9.87 -2.65 -5.61
CA LYS A 35 9.13 -3.64 -6.40
C LYS A 35 8.86 -4.90 -5.61
N GLY A 36 9.82 -5.37 -4.83
CA GLY A 36 9.64 -6.52 -3.95
C GLY A 36 8.65 -6.22 -2.84
N THR A 37 8.71 -5.02 -2.28
CA THR A 37 7.76 -4.58 -1.27
C THR A 37 6.37 -4.48 -1.85
N LEU A 38 6.22 -3.97 -3.08
CA LEU A 38 4.94 -3.91 -3.77
C LEU A 38 4.33 -5.30 -3.91
N ALA A 39 5.13 -6.28 -4.34
CA ALA A 39 4.66 -7.64 -4.49
C ALA A 39 4.19 -8.22 -3.15
N TYR A 40 4.94 -7.98 -2.09
CA TYR A 40 4.58 -8.42 -0.75
C TYR A 40 3.28 -7.76 -0.26
N VAL A 41 3.14 -6.46 -0.48
CA VAL A 41 1.92 -5.74 -0.11
C VAL A 41 0.71 -6.32 -0.84
N LYS A 42 0.83 -6.54 -2.15
CA LYS A 42 -0.26 -7.08 -2.97
C LYS A 42 -0.69 -8.46 -2.46
N GLU A 43 0.26 -9.34 -2.17
CA GLU A 43 -0.06 -10.67 -1.65
C GLU A 43 -0.72 -10.61 -0.28
N THR A 44 -0.24 -9.74 0.59
CA THR A 44 -0.75 -9.61 1.94
C THR A 44 -2.19 -9.08 1.95
N VAL A 45 -2.45 -8.00 1.19
CA VAL A 45 -3.80 -7.41 1.16
C VAL A 45 -4.79 -8.31 0.43
N LYS A 46 -4.30 -9.08 -0.56
CA LYS A 46 -5.13 -10.02 -1.30
C LYS A 46 -5.70 -11.10 -0.38
N SER A 47 -4.97 -11.44 0.68
CA SER A 47 -5.45 -12.42 1.67
C SER A 47 -6.43 -11.82 2.68
N GLY A 48 -6.78 -10.55 2.55
CA GLY A 48 -7.74 -9.89 3.42
C GLY A 48 -7.13 -9.15 4.60
N LYS A 49 -5.80 -9.02 4.61
CA LYS A 49 -5.09 -8.34 5.71
C LYS A 49 -4.80 -6.89 5.38
N THR A 50 -4.65 -6.08 6.42
CA THR A 50 -4.17 -4.71 6.31
C THR A 50 -2.68 -4.71 6.66
N ILE A 51 -1.88 -4.03 5.84
CA ILE A 51 -0.44 -3.95 6.06
C ILE A 51 0.00 -2.49 6.14
N SER A 52 0.98 -2.21 6.97
CA SER A 52 1.58 -0.88 7.09
C SER A 52 2.96 -0.85 6.46
N VAL A 53 3.23 0.19 5.67
CA VAL A 53 4.55 0.46 5.11
C VAL A 53 4.87 1.91 5.44
N GLY A 54 5.84 2.13 6.31
CA GLY A 54 6.15 3.47 6.79
C GLY A 54 4.93 4.09 7.47
N SER A 55 4.51 5.25 7.01
CA SER A 55 3.35 5.95 7.56
C SER A 55 2.05 5.63 6.83
N CYS A 56 2.07 4.66 5.91
CA CYS A 56 0.91 4.30 5.10
C CYS A 56 0.39 2.92 5.48
N LYS A 57 -0.93 2.76 5.36
CA LYS A 57 -1.58 1.46 5.47
C LYS A 57 -2.24 1.12 4.14
N PHE A 58 -2.25 -0.16 3.81
CA PHE A 58 -2.87 -0.65 2.59
C PHE A 58 -3.83 -1.79 2.92
N ARG A 59 -4.93 -1.84 2.18
CA ARG A 59 -5.92 -2.92 2.29
C ARG A 59 -6.63 -3.09 0.95
N VAL A 60 -7.31 -4.21 0.78
CA VAL A 60 -8.21 -4.40 -0.36
C VAL A 60 -9.61 -4.01 0.09
N LYS A 61 -10.29 -3.23 -0.74
CA LYS A 61 -11.69 -2.88 -0.51
C LYS A 61 -12.55 -4.12 -0.71
N SER A 62 -13.29 -4.47 0.31
CA SER A 62 -14.21 -5.62 0.26
C SER A 62 -15.56 -5.25 -0.32
#